data_5f495181989090967810045526c229ee
#
_entry.id   5f495181989090967810045526c229ee
#
_cell.length_a   1.000
_cell.length_b   1.000
_cell.length_c   1.000
_cell.angle_alpha   90.00
_cell.angle_beta   90.00
_cell.angle_gamma   90.00
#
_symmetry.space_group_name_H-M   'P 1'
#
loop_
_entity.id
_entity.type
_entity.pdbx_description
1 polymer ?
#
loop_
_entity_poly.entity_id
_entity_poly.type
_entity_poly.pdbx_seq_one_letter_code
_entity_poly.pdbx_strand_id
1 'polypeptide(L)'
;MILNAIERAPDNPSGPPLVLLHGLLGQARNFGLVQRHLAHGRRVLALDLRNHGCSPHQAGMEYATLAQDVFETLTSMKASPCILLGHSMGGKVAMRLALDHPETVAGLIIVDIAPRQYLPRFRPVAQAMLRLDLSSITSRSQAADALSDVEADPRVRAFLTQGLEAVEDKSGRHLGWRIGLSNIARGLPDIEGWDSPPGASFNGPALFMAGALSPYIKAEDHRLITDLCPQAQLVTLPAAGHWVHADQPDQFVTAIETFIAGGGFSP
;
A
#
# COMPACT_ATOMS: atom_id res chain seq x y z
N MET A 1 6.69 6.52 14.05
CA MET A 1 7.99 6.93 13.40
C MET A 1 7.71 7.77 12.17
N ILE A 2 8.70 8.58 11.71
CA ILE A 2 8.54 9.32 10.45
C ILE A 2 8.95 8.42 9.27
N LEU A 3 8.04 8.29 8.33
CA LEU A 3 8.20 7.46 7.13
C LEU A 3 8.87 8.26 6.00
N ASN A 4 9.57 7.56 5.11
CA ASN A 4 10.05 8.16 3.87
C ASN A 4 8.87 8.49 2.94
N ALA A 5 8.91 9.66 2.34
CA ALA A 5 7.90 10.17 1.42
C ALA A 5 8.51 10.62 0.10
N ILE A 6 7.87 10.27 -1.01
CA ILE A 6 8.13 10.88 -2.32
C ILE A 6 6.98 11.85 -2.57
N GLU A 7 7.30 13.14 -2.62
CA GLU A 7 6.33 14.21 -2.82
C GLU A 7 6.37 14.72 -4.27
N ARG A 8 5.19 15.02 -4.80
CA ARG A 8 4.98 15.78 -6.03
C ARG A 8 3.85 16.78 -5.79
N ALA A 9 4.07 18.01 -6.20
CA ALA A 9 3.08 19.07 -6.12
C ALA A 9 3.27 20.05 -7.28
N PRO A 10 2.19 20.68 -7.77
CA PRO A 10 2.29 21.87 -8.62
C PRO A 10 2.70 23.09 -7.78
N ASP A 11 3.02 24.22 -8.45
CA ASP A 11 3.38 25.46 -7.74
C ASP A 11 2.25 25.96 -6.82
N ASN A 12 1.00 25.76 -7.22
CA ASN A 12 -0.19 26.15 -6.45
C ASN A 12 -1.13 24.93 -6.30
N PRO A 13 -0.87 24.03 -5.35
CA PRO A 13 -1.72 22.87 -5.13
C PRO A 13 -3.08 23.29 -4.55
N SER A 14 -4.16 22.66 -5.00
CA SER A 14 -5.52 22.91 -4.53
C SER A 14 -6.13 21.68 -3.82
N GLY A 15 -6.99 21.93 -2.84
CA GLY A 15 -7.69 20.91 -2.07
C GLY A 15 -6.77 20.07 -1.15
N PRO A 16 -7.33 19.08 -0.46
CA PRO A 16 -6.57 18.22 0.44
C PRO A 16 -5.51 17.40 -0.32
N PRO A 17 -4.32 17.18 0.29
CA PRO A 17 -3.30 16.30 -0.27
C PRO A 17 -3.84 14.90 -0.54
N LEU A 18 -3.32 14.24 -1.58
CA LEU A 18 -3.53 12.81 -1.81
C LEU A 18 -2.33 12.03 -1.30
N VAL A 19 -2.57 11.05 -0.43
CA VAL A 19 -1.53 10.21 0.18
C VAL A 19 -1.70 8.78 -0.31
N LEU A 20 -0.62 8.18 -0.82
CA LEU A 20 -0.60 6.85 -1.43
C LEU A 20 0.18 5.88 -0.54
N LEU A 21 -0.46 4.78 -0.13
CA LEU A 21 0.10 3.71 0.68
C LEU A 21 0.16 2.40 -0.13
N HIS A 22 1.36 1.86 -0.30
CA HIS A 22 1.59 0.65 -1.08
C HIS A 22 1.21 -0.64 -0.34
N GLY A 23 1.11 -1.75 -1.06
CA GLY A 23 0.88 -3.09 -0.51
C GLY A 23 2.14 -3.75 0.05
N LEU A 24 1.96 -4.95 0.62
CA LEU A 24 3.05 -5.77 1.15
C LEU A 24 4.18 -5.94 0.12
N LEU A 25 5.43 -5.79 0.57
CA LEU A 25 6.67 -5.84 -0.23
C LEU A 25 6.77 -4.77 -1.32
N GLY A 26 5.81 -3.82 -1.35
CA GLY A 26 5.82 -2.66 -2.24
C GLY A 26 6.71 -1.52 -1.72
N GLN A 27 6.65 -0.41 -2.44
CA GLN A 27 7.33 0.84 -2.08
C GLN A 27 6.63 2.04 -2.74
N ALA A 28 6.90 3.24 -2.25
CA ALA A 28 6.34 4.49 -2.79
C ALA A 28 6.51 4.64 -4.31
N ARG A 29 7.65 4.21 -4.84
CA ARG A 29 7.96 4.26 -6.28
C ARG A 29 7.00 3.44 -7.15
N ASN A 30 6.29 2.46 -6.59
CA ASN A 30 5.30 1.68 -7.34
C ASN A 30 4.12 2.55 -7.83
N PHE A 31 3.86 3.66 -7.17
CA PHE A 31 2.87 4.66 -7.61
C PHE A 31 3.41 5.75 -8.53
N GLY A 32 4.67 5.67 -8.99
CA GLY A 32 5.33 6.77 -9.70
C GLY A 32 4.59 7.29 -10.93
N LEU A 33 3.90 6.43 -11.70
CA LEU A 33 3.07 6.82 -12.85
C LEU A 33 1.79 7.52 -12.37
N VAL A 34 1.05 6.88 -11.46
CA VAL A 34 -0.18 7.40 -10.85
C VAL A 34 0.08 8.75 -10.18
N GLN A 35 1.17 8.84 -9.39
CA GLN A 35 1.55 10.06 -8.71
C GLN A 35 1.82 11.21 -9.68
N ARG A 36 2.48 10.95 -10.82
CA ARG A 36 2.70 11.98 -11.84
C ARG A 36 1.40 12.51 -12.44
N HIS A 37 0.45 11.62 -12.75
CA HIS A 37 -0.85 12.01 -13.26
C HIS A 37 -1.64 12.85 -12.25
N LEU A 38 -1.77 12.38 -11.03
CA LEU A 38 -2.61 13.01 -10.02
C LEU A 38 -2.00 14.28 -9.40
N ALA A 39 -0.71 14.55 -9.66
CA ALA A 39 -0.02 15.73 -9.13
C ALA A 39 -0.22 17.01 -9.97
N HIS A 40 -1.00 16.99 -11.05
CA HIS A 40 -1.18 18.17 -11.89
C HIS A 40 -1.95 19.32 -11.19
N GLY A 41 -2.85 19.01 -10.27
CA GLY A 41 -3.67 20.00 -9.56
C GLY A 41 -3.55 19.97 -8.04
N ARG A 42 -2.87 18.97 -7.47
CA ARG A 42 -2.81 18.77 -6.01
C ARG A 42 -1.48 18.23 -5.52
N ARG A 43 -1.24 18.39 -4.24
CA ARG A 43 -0.11 17.78 -3.55
C ARG A 43 -0.34 16.27 -3.43
N VAL A 44 0.62 15.45 -3.89
CA VAL A 44 0.55 13.98 -3.83
C VAL A 44 1.78 13.43 -3.14
N LEU A 45 1.58 12.67 -2.08
CA LEU A 45 2.60 12.01 -1.28
C LEU A 45 2.49 10.50 -1.48
N ALA A 46 3.58 9.83 -1.82
CA ALA A 46 3.66 8.38 -1.78
C ALA A 46 4.61 7.98 -0.64
N LEU A 47 4.10 7.22 0.34
CA LEU A 47 4.86 6.84 1.52
C LEU A 47 5.42 5.42 1.36
N ASP A 48 6.68 5.24 1.79
CA ASP A 48 7.19 3.91 2.10
C ASP A 48 6.72 3.54 3.52
N LEU A 49 5.92 2.49 3.68
CA LEU A 49 5.50 2.02 5.01
C LEU A 49 6.70 1.44 5.79
N ARG A 50 6.59 1.33 7.12
CA ARG A 50 7.68 0.75 7.92
C ARG A 50 8.17 -0.56 7.34
N ASN A 51 9.46 -0.83 7.46
CA ASN A 51 10.16 -1.99 6.88
C ASN A 51 10.16 -2.05 5.34
N HIS A 52 9.67 -1.03 4.64
CA HIS A 52 9.62 -0.98 3.18
C HIS A 52 10.37 0.23 2.63
N GLY A 53 10.84 0.11 1.38
CA GLY A 53 11.52 1.20 0.66
C GLY A 53 12.67 1.82 1.45
N CYS A 54 12.63 3.14 1.64
CA CYS A 54 13.61 3.91 2.39
C CYS A 54 13.16 4.23 3.83
N SER A 55 12.03 3.70 4.29
CA SER A 55 11.57 3.90 5.65
C SER A 55 12.34 3.07 6.67
N PRO A 56 12.40 3.50 7.94
CA PRO A 56 13.13 2.78 8.97
C PRO A 56 12.61 1.36 9.19
N HIS A 57 13.50 0.47 9.62
CA HIS A 57 13.18 -0.91 9.97
C HIS A 57 12.97 -1.04 11.47
N GLN A 58 11.79 -1.52 11.86
CA GLN A 58 11.42 -1.72 13.26
C GLN A 58 10.43 -2.87 13.41
N ALA A 59 10.44 -3.55 14.55
CA ALA A 59 9.44 -4.56 14.88
C ALA A 59 8.03 -3.95 15.00
N GLY A 60 7.01 -4.80 14.92
CA GLY A 60 5.59 -4.42 14.95
C GLY A 60 5.06 -4.16 13.53
N MET A 61 4.13 -5.02 13.10
CA MET A 61 3.47 -4.90 11.80
C MET A 61 1.93 -4.89 11.96
N GLU A 62 1.46 -4.69 13.18
CA GLU A 62 0.06 -4.51 13.54
C GLU A 62 -0.49 -3.25 12.88
N TYR A 63 -1.72 -3.30 12.37
CA TYR A 63 -2.31 -2.18 11.64
C TYR A 63 -2.41 -0.89 12.47
N ALA A 64 -2.63 -0.99 13.79
CA ALA A 64 -2.59 0.17 14.68
C ALA A 64 -1.20 0.86 14.66
N THR A 65 -0.14 0.06 14.70
CA THR A 65 1.24 0.57 14.67
C THR A 65 1.58 1.19 13.30
N LEU A 66 1.19 0.54 12.21
CA LEU A 66 1.38 1.06 10.85
C LEU A 66 0.59 2.37 10.61
N ALA A 67 -0.66 2.43 11.10
CA ALA A 67 -1.50 3.62 11.03
C ALA A 67 -0.91 4.79 11.84
N GLN A 68 -0.38 4.51 13.04
CA GLN A 68 0.28 5.52 13.87
C GLN A 68 1.51 6.13 13.17
N ASP A 69 2.33 5.33 12.47
CA ASP A 69 3.45 5.85 11.69
C ASP A 69 2.99 6.80 10.58
N VAL A 70 1.91 6.43 9.88
CA VAL A 70 1.33 7.30 8.84
C VAL A 70 0.81 8.59 9.46
N PHE A 71 0.07 8.52 10.57
CA PHE A 71 -0.44 9.69 11.30
C PHE A 71 0.68 10.67 11.70
N GLU A 72 1.76 10.15 12.31
CA GLU A 72 2.90 10.97 12.71
C GLU A 72 3.59 11.63 11.51
N THR A 73 3.71 10.89 10.40
CA THR A 73 4.31 11.38 9.17
C THR A 73 3.45 12.50 8.56
N LEU A 74 2.13 12.29 8.44
CA LEU A 74 1.21 13.31 7.91
C LEU A 74 1.22 14.57 8.77
N THR A 75 1.24 14.43 10.09
CA THR A 75 1.33 15.56 11.03
C THR A 75 2.63 16.33 10.81
N SER A 76 3.77 15.62 10.75
CA SER A 76 5.09 16.23 10.52
C SER A 76 5.18 16.97 9.18
N MET A 77 4.53 16.44 8.15
CA MET A 77 4.53 17.01 6.79
C MET A 77 3.41 18.05 6.57
N LYS A 78 2.59 18.33 7.59
CA LYS A 78 1.40 19.18 7.47
C LYS A 78 0.51 18.78 6.29
N ALA A 79 0.23 17.47 6.22
CA ALA A 79 -0.53 16.85 5.14
C ALA A 79 -1.88 16.30 5.61
N SER A 80 -2.46 16.86 6.67
CA SER A 80 -3.79 16.52 7.19
C SER A 80 -4.69 17.76 7.20
N PRO A 81 -6.01 17.61 6.97
CA PRO A 81 -6.67 16.40 6.49
C PRO A 81 -6.28 16.04 5.05
N CYS A 82 -6.29 14.74 4.69
CA CYS A 82 -5.89 14.26 3.37
C CYS A 82 -6.89 13.28 2.76
N ILE A 83 -6.83 13.09 1.45
CA ILE A 83 -7.44 11.93 0.79
C ILE A 83 -6.42 10.80 0.89
N LEU A 84 -6.79 9.70 1.54
CA LEU A 84 -5.89 8.59 1.82
C LEU A 84 -6.21 7.41 0.92
N LEU A 85 -5.27 7.06 0.03
CA LEU A 85 -5.38 5.91 -0.86
C LEU A 85 -4.44 4.81 -0.37
N GLY A 86 -4.99 3.62 -0.17
CA GLY A 86 -4.20 2.45 0.20
C GLY A 86 -4.49 1.24 -0.69
N HIS A 87 -3.44 0.59 -1.18
CA HIS A 87 -3.52 -0.66 -1.93
C HIS A 87 -3.20 -1.85 -1.04
N SER A 88 -4.06 -2.87 -1.03
CA SER A 88 -3.82 -4.14 -0.31
C SER A 88 -3.50 -3.88 1.18
N MET A 89 -2.34 -4.28 1.71
CA MET A 89 -1.88 -3.96 3.07
C MET A 89 -2.01 -2.47 3.37
N GLY A 90 -1.59 -1.59 2.45
CA GLY A 90 -1.75 -0.13 2.61
C GLY A 90 -3.21 0.30 2.71
N GLY A 91 -4.15 -0.45 2.10
CA GLY A 91 -5.59 -0.24 2.25
C GLY A 91 -6.09 -0.52 3.66
N LYS A 92 -5.59 -1.58 4.29
CA LYS A 92 -5.89 -1.86 5.70
C LYS A 92 -5.27 -0.82 6.64
N VAL A 93 -4.05 -0.36 6.35
CA VAL A 93 -3.44 0.77 7.08
C VAL A 93 -4.29 2.02 6.96
N ALA A 94 -4.76 2.34 5.76
CA ALA A 94 -5.62 3.49 5.50
C ALA A 94 -6.97 3.39 6.24
N MET A 95 -7.63 2.23 6.19
CA MET A 95 -8.85 1.98 6.96
C MET A 95 -8.61 2.14 8.45
N ARG A 96 -7.53 1.57 8.99
CA ARG A 96 -7.21 1.67 10.41
C ARG A 96 -6.95 3.12 10.83
N LEU A 97 -6.20 3.89 10.04
CA LEU A 97 -5.98 5.32 10.32
C LEU A 97 -7.29 6.11 10.32
N ALA A 98 -8.19 5.83 9.36
CA ALA A 98 -9.49 6.50 9.29
C ALA A 98 -10.41 6.18 10.48
N LEU A 99 -10.23 5.02 11.13
CA LEU A 99 -10.96 4.65 12.35
C LEU A 99 -10.34 5.26 13.61
N ASP A 100 -9.01 5.30 13.70
CA ASP A 100 -8.30 5.80 14.90
C ASP A 100 -8.23 7.34 14.91
N HIS A 101 -8.13 7.99 13.72
CA HIS A 101 -7.95 9.43 13.54
C HIS A 101 -8.82 9.96 12.38
N PRO A 102 -10.17 9.87 12.48
CA PRO A 102 -11.07 10.24 11.38
C PRO A 102 -10.92 11.71 10.94
N GLU A 103 -10.52 12.59 11.85
CA GLU A 103 -10.28 14.01 11.57
C GLU A 103 -9.13 14.25 10.59
N THR A 104 -8.24 13.30 10.42
CA THR A 104 -7.09 13.41 9.50
C THR A 104 -7.40 12.94 8.09
N VAL A 105 -8.56 12.30 7.87
CA VAL A 105 -8.94 11.68 6.61
C VAL A 105 -10.15 12.39 6.02
N ALA A 106 -9.93 13.24 5.01
CA ALA A 106 -11.00 13.92 4.27
C ALA A 106 -11.76 12.95 3.35
N GLY A 107 -11.08 11.94 2.81
CA GLY A 107 -11.67 10.90 1.97
C GLY A 107 -10.80 9.65 1.95
N LEU A 108 -11.41 8.49 1.76
CA LEU A 108 -10.75 7.19 1.82
C LEU A 108 -10.87 6.46 0.49
N ILE A 109 -9.76 5.98 -0.07
CA ILE A 109 -9.74 5.18 -1.30
C ILE A 109 -9.02 3.85 -0.99
N ILE A 110 -9.74 2.75 -1.08
CA ILE A 110 -9.24 1.41 -0.78
C ILE A 110 -9.16 0.60 -2.07
N VAL A 111 -7.97 0.08 -2.36
CA VAL A 111 -7.70 -0.65 -3.61
C VAL A 111 -7.45 -2.12 -3.31
N ASP A 112 -8.38 -2.93 -3.75
CA ASP A 112 -8.37 -4.39 -3.83
C ASP A 112 -8.05 -5.10 -2.52
N ILE A 113 -8.73 -4.70 -1.44
CA ILE A 113 -8.70 -5.33 -0.12
C ILE A 113 -10.00 -5.03 0.64
N ALA A 114 -10.46 -5.99 1.44
CA ALA A 114 -11.60 -5.85 2.34
C ALA A 114 -11.16 -5.83 3.83
N PRO A 115 -11.98 -5.26 4.75
CA PRO A 115 -11.69 -5.19 6.17
C PRO A 115 -11.93 -6.55 6.86
N ARG A 116 -11.13 -7.56 6.52
CA ARG A 116 -11.21 -8.91 7.09
C ARG A 116 -9.85 -9.60 7.17
N GLN A 117 -9.79 -10.67 7.93
CA GLN A 117 -8.66 -11.59 7.90
C GLN A 117 -8.63 -12.37 6.58
N TYR A 118 -7.43 -12.59 6.05
CA TYR A 118 -7.17 -13.44 4.89
C TYR A 118 -6.44 -14.71 5.29
N LEU A 119 -6.60 -15.76 4.49
CA LEU A 119 -5.88 -17.02 4.72
C LEU A 119 -4.37 -16.79 4.61
N PRO A 120 -3.56 -17.35 5.52
CA PRO A 120 -2.11 -17.26 5.49
C PRO A 120 -1.54 -17.88 4.21
N ARG A 121 -0.84 -17.08 3.40
CA ARG A 121 -0.25 -17.55 2.14
C ARG A 121 1.12 -16.97 1.81
N PHE A 122 1.52 -15.91 2.51
CA PHE A 122 2.80 -15.25 2.22
C PHE A 122 4.00 -15.86 2.93
N ARG A 123 3.79 -16.71 3.93
CA ARG A 123 4.87 -17.33 4.71
C ARG A 123 5.86 -18.15 3.84
N PRO A 124 5.44 -19.04 2.91
CA PRO A 124 6.39 -19.77 2.07
C PRO A 124 7.28 -18.85 1.23
N VAL A 125 6.70 -17.81 0.64
CA VAL A 125 7.41 -16.83 -0.17
C VAL A 125 8.41 -16.04 0.68
N ALA A 126 7.99 -15.50 1.83
CA ALA A 126 8.88 -14.75 2.72
C ALA A 126 10.05 -15.62 3.23
N GLN A 127 9.79 -16.89 3.53
CA GLN A 127 10.84 -17.83 3.94
C GLN A 127 11.82 -18.14 2.79
N ALA A 128 11.32 -18.28 1.55
CA ALA A 128 12.18 -18.47 0.40
C ALA A 128 13.06 -17.23 0.15
N MET A 129 12.47 -16.02 0.22
CA MET A 129 13.22 -14.76 0.12
C MET A 129 14.31 -14.64 1.19
N LEU A 130 14.03 -15.03 2.45
CA LEU A 130 15.01 -15.01 3.54
C LEU A 130 16.16 -16.04 3.35
N ARG A 131 15.91 -17.11 2.61
CA ARG A 131 16.90 -18.17 2.34
C ARG A 131 17.72 -17.93 1.07
N LEU A 132 17.44 -16.88 0.29
CA LEU A 132 18.26 -16.56 -0.88
C LEU A 132 19.71 -16.33 -0.46
N ASP A 133 20.64 -17.07 -1.06
CA ASP A 133 22.07 -16.83 -0.92
C ASP A 133 22.50 -15.62 -1.76
N LEU A 134 22.37 -14.42 -1.17
CA LEU A 134 22.71 -13.17 -1.83
C LEU A 134 24.20 -13.00 -2.11
N SER A 135 25.08 -13.88 -1.57
CA SER A 135 26.50 -13.88 -1.90
C SER A 135 26.79 -14.46 -3.28
N SER A 136 25.96 -15.38 -3.75
CA SER A 136 26.05 -16.02 -5.07
C SER A 136 25.18 -15.37 -6.14
N ILE A 137 24.18 -14.58 -5.74
CA ILE A 137 23.24 -13.93 -6.66
C ILE A 137 23.78 -12.55 -7.05
N THR A 138 23.93 -12.30 -8.36
CA THR A 138 24.50 -11.05 -8.90
C THR A 138 23.47 -10.12 -9.53
N SER A 139 22.22 -10.57 -9.70
CA SER A 139 21.15 -9.76 -10.32
C SER A 139 19.77 -10.06 -9.72
N ARG A 140 18.86 -9.08 -9.83
CA ARG A 140 17.46 -9.27 -9.45
C ARG A 140 16.76 -10.38 -10.26
N SER A 141 17.15 -10.57 -11.52
CA SER A 141 16.64 -11.66 -12.36
C SER A 141 16.99 -13.03 -11.79
N GLN A 142 18.26 -13.24 -11.43
CA GLN A 142 18.68 -14.49 -10.77
C GLN A 142 17.94 -14.73 -9.46
N ALA A 143 17.75 -13.68 -8.65
CA ALA A 143 16.95 -13.77 -7.42
C ALA A 143 15.51 -14.16 -7.71
N ALA A 144 14.89 -13.58 -8.75
CA ALA A 144 13.54 -13.91 -9.18
C ALA A 144 13.43 -15.36 -9.67
N ASP A 145 14.40 -15.83 -10.45
CA ASP A 145 14.44 -17.22 -10.93
C ASP A 145 14.57 -18.22 -9.77
N ALA A 146 15.35 -17.87 -8.75
CA ALA A 146 15.50 -18.70 -7.54
C ALA A 146 14.22 -18.81 -6.67
N LEU A 147 13.20 -17.99 -6.94
CA LEU A 147 11.89 -18.06 -6.27
C LEU A 147 10.84 -18.86 -7.08
N SER A 148 11.20 -19.47 -8.20
CA SER A 148 10.27 -20.17 -9.11
C SER A 148 9.50 -21.32 -8.46
N ASP A 149 10.08 -21.99 -7.47
CA ASP A 149 9.44 -23.09 -6.75
C ASP A 149 8.30 -22.65 -5.81
N VAL A 150 8.28 -21.38 -5.40
CA VAL A 150 7.29 -20.84 -4.45
C VAL A 150 6.35 -19.84 -5.09
N GLU A 151 6.70 -19.29 -6.25
CA GLU A 151 5.87 -18.34 -7.01
C GLU A 151 6.02 -18.59 -8.51
N ALA A 152 4.93 -18.97 -9.15
CA ALA A 152 4.91 -19.33 -10.57
C ALA A 152 4.93 -18.10 -11.50
N ASP A 153 4.24 -17.00 -11.11
CA ASP A 153 4.13 -15.81 -11.97
C ASP A 153 5.45 -15.02 -11.98
N PRO A 154 6.13 -14.87 -13.13
CA PRO A 154 7.37 -14.13 -13.22
C PRO A 154 7.21 -12.63 -12.90
N ARG A 155 6.02 -12.04 -13.09
CA ARG A 155 5.73 -10.65 -12.73
C ARG A 155 5.72 -10.49 -11.22
N VAL A 156 5.13 -11.47 -10.50
CA VAL A 156 5.15 -11.50 -9.02
C VAL A 156 6.59 -11.67 -8.53
N ARG A 157 7.37 -12.59 -9.09
CA ARG A 157 8.78 -12.76 -8.70
C ARG A 157 9.61 -11.51 -8.91
N ALA A 158 9.43 -10.81 -10.04
CA ALA A 158 10.09 -9.52 -10.29
C ALA A 158 9.69 -8.46 -9.27
N PHE A 159 8.42 -8.41 -8.87
CA PHE A 159 7.93 -7.54 -7.80
C PHE A 159 8.56 -7.90 -6.44
N LEU A 160 8.63 -9.18 -6.07
CA LEU A 160 9.22 -9.63 -4.79
C LEU A 160 10.69 -9.23 -4.67
N THR A 161 11.44 -9.24 -5.78
CA THR A 161 12.88 -8.94 -5.81
C THR A 161 13.22 -7.47 -6.07
N GLN A 162 12.21 -6.60 -6.25
CA GLN A 162 12.43 -5.15 -6.49
C GLN A 162 13.16 -4.46 -5.33
N GLY A 163 13.00 -4.97 -4.11
CA GLY A 163 13.65 -4.47 -2.90
C GLY A 163 15.12 -4.88 -2.74
N LEU A 164 15.68 -5.65 -3.68
CA LEU A 164 17.11 -5.96 -3.69
C LEU A 164 17.90 -4.80 -4.29
N GLU A 165 18.98 -4.40 -3.64
CA GLU A 165 19.87 -3.33 -4.08
C GLU A 165 21.33 -3.71 -3.92
N ALA A 166 22.19 -3.03 -4.70
CA ALA A 166 23.61 -3.14 -4.51
C ALA A 166 24.01 -2.48 -3.18
N VAL A 167 24.59 -3.24 -2.31
CA VAL A 167 25.18 -2.82 -1.03
C VAL A 167 26.67 -2.97 -1.14
N GLU A 168 27.43 -2.04 -0.57
CA GLU A 168 28.89 -2.10 -0.48
C GLU A 168 29.28 -2.05 0.99
N ASP A 169 29.97 -3.07 1.44
CA ASP A 169 30.49 -3.18 2.81
C ASP A 169 31.92 -3.74 2.80
N LYS A 170 32.42 -4.16 3.98
CA LYS A 170 33.78 -4.73 4.13
C LYS A 170 34.00 -6.02 3.34
N SER A 171 32.94 -6.72 2.94
CA SER A 171 33.01 -7.94 2.11
C SER A 171 33.00 -7.65 0.60
N GLY A 172 32.84 -6.37 0.21
CA GLY A 172 32.75 -5.92 -1.17
C GLY A 172 31.31 -5.60 -1.58
N ARG A 173 31.11 -5.45 -2.91
CA ARG A 173 29.79 -5.15 -3.48
C ARG A 173 28.96 -6.41 -3.66
N HIS A 174 27.80 -6.48 -3.06
CA HIS A 174 26.84 -7.58 -3.16
C HIS A 174 25.39 -7.06 -3.20
N LEU A 175 24.42 -7.94 -3.39
CA LEU A 175 23.00 -7.59 -3.25
C LEU A 175 22.57 -7.72 -1.79
N GLY A 176 21.75 -6.77 -1.33
CA GLY A 176 21.13 -6.79 -0.01
C GLY A 176 19.66 -6.36 -0.08
N TRP A 177 18.87 -6.79 0.91
CA TRP A 177 17.49 -6.33 1.03
C TRP A 177 17.44 -4.92 1.59
N ARG A 178 16.86 -3.98 0.83
CA ARG A 178 16.51 -2.64 1.33
C ARG A 178 15.34 -2.71 2.32
N ILE A 179 14.50 -3.72 2.20
CA ILE A 179 13.34 -3.92 3.06
C ILE A 179 13.72 -4.65 4.36
N GLY A 180 13.00 -4.39 5.44
CA GLY A 180 13.13 -5.10 6.72
C GLY A 180 12.49 -6.49 6.66
N LEU A 181 12.93 -7.34 5.71
CA LEU A 181 12.31 -8.62 5.36
C LEU A 181 12.08 -9.53 6.58
N SER A 182 13.03 -9.56 7.54
CA SER A 182 12.88 -10.36 8.77
C SER A 182 11.75 -9.85 9.68
N ASN A 183 11.54 -8.53 9.75
CA ASN A 183 10.43 -7.94 10.51
C ASN A 183 9.10 -8.19 9.80
N ILE A 184 9.07 -8.04 8.48
CA ILE A 184 7.89 -8.34 7.64
C ILE A 184 7.49 -9.80 7.82
N ALA A 185 8.44 -10.74 7.69
CA ALA A 185 8.18 -12.17 7.82
C ALA A 185 7.62 -12.57 9.21
N ARG A 186 8.11 -11.94 10.28
CA ARG A 186 7.56 -12.14 11.63
C ARG A 186 6.17 -11.57 11.81
N GLY A 187 5.89 -10.43 11.17
CA GLY A 187 4.61 -9.74 11.24
C GLY A 187 3.55 -10.22 10.25
N LEU A 188 3.80 -11.29 9.47
CA LEU A 188 2.80 -11.81 8.52
C LEU A 188 1.45 -12.15 9.16
N PRO A 189 1.38 -12.74 10.37
CA PRO A 189 0.09 -13.00 11.02
C PRO A 189 -0.75 -11.73 11.23
N ASP A 190 -0.10 -10.61 11.58
CA ASP A 190 -0.76 -9.32 11.76
C ASP A 190 -1.21 -8.74 10.41
N ILE A 191 -0.35 -8.82 9.40
CA ILE A 191 -0.61 -8.33 8.03
C ILE A 191 -1.76 -9.10 7.37
N GLU A 192 -1.82 -10.43 7.52
CA GLU A 192 -2.88 -11.27 7.00
C GLU A 192 -4.17 -11.13 7.83
N GLY A 193 -4.05 -10.69 9.10
CA GLY A 193 -5.14 -10.38 10.00
C GLY A 193 -5.90 -9.10 9.64
N TRP A 194 -6.89 -8.79 10.47
CA TRP A 194 -7.57 -7.51 10.53
C TRP A 194 -8.08 -7.30 11.95
N ASP A 195 -7.81 -6.13 12.49
CA ASP A 195 -8.37 -5.68 13.76
C ASP A 195 -8.92 -4.26 13.59
N SER A 196 -10.13 -4.04 14.04
CA SER A 196 -10.74 -2.72 14.12
C SER A 196 -11.23 -2.47 15.55
N PRO A 197 -11.21 -1.22 16.02
CA PRO A 197 -11.86 -0.88 17.29
C PRO A 197 -13.34 -1.29 17.23
N PRO A 198 -13.88 -1.95 18.28
CA PRO A 198 -15.26 -2.41 18.29
C PRO A 198 -16.25 -1.26 18.03
N GLY A 199 -17.15 -1.45 17.05
CA GLY A 199 -18.18 -0.47 16.68
C GLY A 199 -17.66 0.79 15.99
N ALA A 200 -16.38 0.87 15.65
CA ALA A 200 -15.82 2.00 14.90
C ALA A 200 -16.25 1.95 13.44
N SER A 201 -16.58 3.11 12.89
CA SER A 201 -16.88 3.30 11.47
C SER A 201 -16.33 4.63 10.98
N PHE A 202 -15.96 4.68 9.70
CA PHE A 202 -15.57 5.92 9.03
C PHE A 202 -16.77 6.47 8.25
N ASN A 203 -17.31 7.61 8.70
CA ASN A 203 -18.50 8.22 8.12
C ASN A 203 -18.21 9.24 7.02
N GLY A 204 -16.94 9.42 6.63
CA GLY A 204 -16.54 10.26 5.50
C GLY A 204 -16.73 9.56 4.14
N PRO A 205 -16.50 10.31 3.04
CA PRO A 205 -16.55 9.74 1.69
C PRO A 205 -15.53 8.61 1.53
N ALA A 206 -15.95 7.48 0.97
CA ALA A 206 -15.09 6.33 0.74
C ALA A 206 -15.33 5.71 -0.64
N LEU A 207 -14.25 5.26 -1.30
CA LEU A 207 -14.26 4.51 -2.55
C LEU A 207 -13.51 3.19 -2.35
N PHE A 208 -14.15 2.08 -2.66
CA PHE A 208 -13.51 0.77 -2.75
C PHE A 208 -13.41 0.36 -4.21
N MET A 209 -12.19 0.10 -4.69
CA MET A 209 -11.92 -0.35 -6.06
C MET A 209 -11.44 -1.80 -6.05
N ALA A 210 -12.11 -2.66 -6.80
CA ALA A 210 -11.75 -4.07 -6.98
C ALA A 210 -11.27 -4.32 -8.40
N GLY A 211 -10.32 -5.24 -8.57
CA GLY A 211 -10.03 -5.83 -9.88
C GLY A 211 -11.00 -6.97 -10.17
N ALA A 212 -11.60 -6.99 -11.37
CA ALA A 212 -12.56 -8.04 -11.74
C ALA A 212 -11.96 -9.46 -11.75
N LEU A 213 -10.65 -9.57 -11.91
CA LEU A 213 -9.90 -10.84 -11.91
C LEU A 213 -9.24 -11.13 -10.55
N SER A 214 -9.46 -10.27 -9.54
CA SER A 214 -8.89 -10.39 -8.20
C SER A 214 -9.84 -11.13 -7.25
N PRO A 215 -9.33 -12.03 -6.38
CA PRO A 215 -10.12 -12.72 -5.37
C PRO A 215 -10.20 -11.96 -4.03
N TYR A 216 -9.64 -10.72 -3.93
CA TYR A 216 -9.48 -10.03 -2.66
C TYR A 216 -10.75 -9.36 -2.15
N ILE A 217 -11.57 -8.79 -3.05
CA ILE A 217 -12.91 -8.28 -2.69
C ILE A 217 -13.95 -9.18 -3.37
N LYS A 218 -14.84 -9.74 -2.58
CA LYS A 218 -15.93 -10.60 -3.04
C LYS A 218 -17.28 -9.97 -2.69
N ALA A 219 -18.35 -10.47 -3.30
CA ALA A 219 -19.70 -10.00 -2.99
C ALA A 219 -20.05 -10.13 -1.50
N GLU A 220 -19.56 -11.18 -0.84
CA GLU A 220 -19.74 -11.42 0.60
C GLU A 220 -19.06 -10.35 1.49
N ASP A 221 -18.04 -9.67 0.98
CA ASP A 221 -17.30 -8.63 1.69
C ASP A 221 -18.04 -7.27 1.69
N HIS A 222 -19.05 -7.08 0.82
CA HIS A 222 -19.77 -5.81 0.67
C HIS A 222 -20.39 -5.34 1.99
N ARG A 223 -20.93 -6.28 2.78
CA ARG A 223 -21.50 -5.95 4.10
C ARG A 223 -20.43 -5.44 5.06
N LEU A 224 -19.28 -6.10 5.13
CA LEU A 224 -18.15 -5.65 5.98
C LEU A 224 -17.67 -4.26 5.59
N ILE A 225 -17.64 -3.98 4.27
CA ILE A 225 -17.26 -2.67 3.74
C ILE A 225 -18.28 -1.61 4.16
N THR A 226 -19.58 -1.86 4.00
CA THR A 226 -20.64 -0.89 4.34
C THR A 226 -20.82 -0.72 5.85
N ASP A 227 -20.58 -1.75 6.65
CA ASP A 227 -20.58 -1.66 8.11
C ASP A 227 -19.41 -0.78 8.60
N LEU A 228 -18.23 -0.85 7.94
CA LEU A 228 -17.06 -0.04 8.27
C LEU A 228 -17.16 1.38 7.70
N CYS A 229 -17.62 1.52 6.46
CA CYS A 229 -17.71 2.76 5.70
C CYS A 229 -19.12 2.90 5.11
N PRO A 230 -20.10 3.45 5.85
CA PRO A 230 -21.50 3.51 5.39
C PRO A 230 -21.71 4.32 4.10
N GLN A 231 -20.78 5.23 3.77
CA GLN A 231 -20.81 6.03 2.54
C GLN A 231 -19.92 5.45 1.42
N ALA A 232 -19.51 4.18 1.54
CA ALA A 232 -18.63 3.57 0.54
C ALA A 232 -19.31 3.41 -0.82
N GLN A 233 -18.61 3.88 -1.86
CA GLN A 233 -18.88 3.55 -3.25
C GLN A 233 -18.01 2.36 -3.63
N LEU A 234 -18.57 1.39 -4.38
CA LEU A 234 -17.83 0.23 -4.86
C LEU A 234 -17.71 0.30 -6.38
N VAL A 235 -16.50 0.19 -6.89
CA VAL A 235 -16.20 0.17 -8.33
C VAL A 235 -15.34 -1.05 -8.64
N THR A 236 -15.70 -1.79 -9.70
CA THR A 236 -14.91 -2.93 -10.18
C THR A 236 -14.32 -2.59 -11.55
N LEU A 237 -13.00 -2.65 -11.67
CA LEU A 237 -12.30 -2.39 -12.92
C LEU A 237 -12.18 -3.69 -13.73
N PRO A 238 -12.70 -3.72 -14.97
CA PRO A 238 -12.61 -4.88 -15.83
C PRO A 238 -11.15 -5.18 -16.20
N ALA A 239 -10.84 -6.46 -16.41
CA ALA A 239 -9.51 -6.94 -16.79
C ALA A 239 -8.35 -6.57 -15.85
N ALA A 240 -8.64 -6.12 -14.63
CA ALA A 240 -7.66 -5.85 -13.58
C ALA A 240 -7.57 -7.04 -12.60
N GLY A 241 -6.36 -7.43 -12.25
CA GLY A 241 -6.06 -8.32 -11.11
C GLY A 241 -5.81 -7.52 -9.84
N HIS A 242 -4.98 -8.08 -8.95
CA HIS A 242 -4.65 -7.45 -7.67
C HIS A 242 -3.90 -6.10 -7.81
N TRP A 243 -3.09 -5.93 -8.84
CA TRP A 243 -2.38 -4.67 -9.12
C TRP A 243 -3.22 -3.76 -10.04
N VAL A 244 -4.39 -3.36 -9.57
CA VAL A 244 -5.37 -2.56 -10.33
C VAL A 244 -4.74 -1.34 -11.01
N HIS A 245 -3.87 -0.62 -10.30
CA HIS A 245 -3.15 0.56 -10.79
C HIS A 245 -2.10 0.27 -11.88
N ALA A 246 -1.63 -0.98 -11.98
CA ALA A 246 -0.69 -1.42 -12.99
C ALA A 246 -1.39 -2.07 -14.19
N ASP A 247 -2.47 -2.82 -13.93
CA ASP A 247 -3.23 -3.52 -14.97
C ASP A 247 -4.13 -2.56 -15.77
N GLN A 248 -4.73 -1.54 -15.11
CA GLN A 248 -5.67 -0.59 -15.71
C GLN A 248 -5.37 0.87 -15.28
N PRO A 249 -4.19 1.42 -15.60
CA PRO A 249 -3.73 2.70 -15.08
C PRO A 249 -4.66 3.88 -15.41
N ASP A 250 -5.21 3.96 -16.62
CA ASP A 250 -6.05 5.07 -17.04
C ASP A 250 -7.42 5.03 -16.35
N GLN A 251 -8.04 3.84 -16.28
CA GLN A 251 -9.32 3.66 -15.58
C GLN A 251 -9.15 3.88 -14.06
N PHE A 252 -8.02 3.48 -13.51
CA PHE A 252 -7.67 3.69 -12.12
C PHE A 252 -7.59 5.19 -11.78
N VAL A 253 -6.86 5.97 -12.60
CA VAL A 253 -6.75 7.42 -12.43
C VAL A 253 -8.12 8.09 -12.59
N THR A 254 -8.87 7.73 -13.65
CA THR A 254 -10.22 8.28 -13.89
C THR A 254 -11.16 8.03 -12.72
N ALA A 255 -11.16 6.84 -12.13
CA ALA A 255 -12.00 6.53 -10.96
C ALA A 255 -11.63 7.39 -9.74
N ILE A 256 -10.34 7.61 -9.50
CA ILE A 256 -9.85 8.48 -8.42
C ILE A 256 -10.29 9.94 -8.66
N GLU A 257 -10.08 10.47 -9.86
CA GLU A 257 -10.44 11.85 -10.20
C GLU A 257 -11.97 12.07 -10.11
N THR A 258 -12.75 11.09 -10.57
CA THR A 258 -14.22 11.13 -10.46
C THR A 258 -14.67 11.17 -9.00
N PHE A 259 -14.09 10.32 -8.16
CA PHE A 259 -14.37 10.31 -6.72
C PHE A 259 -13.99 11.64 -6.06
N ILE A 260 -12.82 12.17 -6.40
CA ILE A 260 -12.34 13.44 -5.86
C ILE A 260 -13.26 14.59 -6.28
N ALA A 261 -13.66 14.65 -7.54
CA ALA A 261 -14.57 15.69 -8.05
C ALA A 261 -15.98 15.61 -7.42
N GLY A 262 -16.48 14.39 -7.19
CA GLY A 262 -17.81 14.15 -6.59
C GLY A 262 -17.85 14.27 -5.07
N GLY A 263 -16.72 14.15 -4.38
CA GLY A 263 -16.65 14.08 -2.92
C GLY A 263 -16.72 15.43 -2.19
N GLY A 264 -16.88 16.55 -2.91
CA GLY A 264 -16.96 17.87 -2.28
C GLY A 264 -15.68 18.33 -1.59
N PHE A 265 -14.53 17.77 -1.97
CA PHE A 265 -13.20 18.15 -1.48
C PHE A 265 -12.75 19.49 -2.08
N SER A 266 -13.57 20.54 -1.84
CA SER A 266 -13.25 21.91 -2.26
C SER A 266 -12.03 22.45 -1.51
N PRO A 267 -11.25 23.33 -2.17
CA PRO A 267 -10.09 23.97 -1.56
C PRO A 267 -10.44 24.80 -0.34
#